data_fb2b640d2761a2b28f1b04879f4354d3
#
_entry.id   fb2b640d2761a2b28f1b04879f4354d3
#
_cell.length_a   1.000
_cell.length_b   1.000
_cell.length_c   1.000
_cell.angle_alpha   90.00
_cell.angle_beta   90.00
_cell.angle_gamma   90.00
#
_symmetry.space_group_name_H-M   'P 1'
#
loop_
_entity.id
_entity.type
_entity.pdbx_description
1 polymer ?
#
loop_
_entity_poly.entity_id
_entity_poly.type
_entity_poly.pdbx_seq_one_letter_code
_entity_poly.pdbx_strand_id
1 'polypeptide(L)'
;MAMRTTTYIQAINEALREEMQRDANVFLIGEDVGRYGGLFRVTRNLFEEFGHKRLLDTPISEQAFIGMAVGAAMTGLRPVCELMYMDFFLVCADQILNQAAKMHYMYGGLVQAPMVIRGQQGGGKRYGSQHSQSVESSLAHYPGLKVVAPSTPYDAKGLLVSAIRDNNPVVFLEHKLLYFTKGEVPAAGVEYTVPIGKAEIKRPGRDLTIATFSYCLLQALEAATELSKEYGIEVEVVDLRSIVPLDMETVLDSVARTGRLLAVHESYAMNGIGAEVVARVYEEAPELLKAPARRLGAPPVSIPVSMTLEEEILPRKRQIKASVLEMLGVTAAAHKE
;
A
#
# COMPACT_ATOMS: atom_id res chain seq x y z
N MET A 1 -2.71 -9.96 23.93
CA MET A 1 -3.96 -10.31 23.22
C MET A 1 -3.78 -11.67 22.57
N ALA A 2 -4.83 -12.51 22.52
CA ALA A 2 -4.78 -13.73 21.74
C ALA A 2 -4.68 -13.37 20.25
N MET A 3 -3.77 -14.04 19.54
CA MET A 3 -3.54 -13.85 18.10
C MET A 3 -4.06 -15.07 17.35
N ARG A 4 -4.42 -14.88 16.09
CA ARG A 4 -4.83 -15.94 15.16
C ARG A 4 -4.28 -15.67 13.78
N THR A 5 -4.01 -16.72 13.03
CA THR A 5 -3.57 -16.62 11.63
C THR A 5 -4.77 -16.39 10.71
N THR A 6 -4.68 -15.41 9.82
CA THR A 6 -5.67 -15.17 8.77
C THR A 6 -4.98 -14.81 7.46
N THR A 7 -5.73 -14.75 6.34
CA THR A 7 -5.22 -14.24 5.08
C THR A 7 -5.45 -12.73 4.97
N TYR A 8 -4.65 -12.06 4.14
CA TYR A 8 -4.78 -10.63 3.88
C TYR A 8 -6.21 -10.27 3.38
N ILE A 9 -6.76 -11.07 2.46
CA ILE A 9 -8.11 -10.87 1.95
C ILE A 9 -9.18 -11.03 3.04
N GLN A 10 -9.03 -12.01 3.94
CA GLN A 10 -9.95 -12.20 5.06
C GLN A 10 -9.86 -11.05 6.07
N ALA A 11 -8.66 -10.53 6.30
CA ALA A 11 -8.44 -9.38 7.17
C ALA A 11 -9.17 -8.12 6.66
N ILE A 12 -9.13 -7.86 5.35
CA ILE A 12 -9.90 -6.76 4.71
C ILE A 12 -11.42 -7.01 4.83
N ASN A 13 -11.88 -8.23 4.51
CA ASN A 13 -13.31 -8.59 4.61
C ASN A 13 -13.84 -8.37 6.03
N GLU A 14 -13.07 -8.76 7.05
CA GLU A 14 -13.44 -8.55 8.45
C GLU A 14 -13.50 -7.06 8.82
N ALA A 15 -12.51 -6.26 8.40
CA ALA A 15 -12.53 -4.83 8.63
C ALA A 15 -13.80 -4.17 8.04
N LEU A 16 -14.15 -4.52 6.79
CA LEU A 16 -15.37 -4.03 6.14
C LEU A 16 -16.62 -4.44 6.92
N ARG A 17 -16.73 -5.71 7.29
CA ARG A 17 -17.88 -6.21 8.05
C ARG A 17 -18.03 -5.51 9.39
N GLU A 18 -16.96 -5.44 10.17
CA GLU A 18 -16.96 -4.82 11.50
C GLU A 18 -17.32 -3.34 11.45
N GLU A 19 -16.78 -2.58 10.49
CA GLU A 19 -17.10 -1.16 10.33
C GLU A 19 -18.52 -0.92 9.80
N MET A 20 -19.04 -1.77 8.92
CA MET A 20 -20.43 -1.72 8.48
C MET A 20 -21.43 -2.08 9.59
N GLN A 21 -21.06 -2.97 10.50
CA GLN A 21 -21.86 -3.29 11.69
C GLN A 21 -21.84 -2.13 12.70
N ARG A 22 -20.67 -1.48 12.87
CA ARG A 22 -20.45 -0.38 13.80
C ARG A 22 -21.17 0.92 13.38
N ASP A 23 -21.16 1.24 12.08
CA ASP A 23 -21.66 2.53 11.57
C ASP A 23 -22.59 2.31 10.37
N ALA A 24 -23.86 2.72 10.53
CA ALA A 24 -24.89 2.61 9.51
C ALA A 24 -24.61 3.48 8.27
N ASN A 25 -23.73 4.46 8.35
CA ASN A 25 -23.34 5.34 7.25
C ASN A 25 -22.28 4.71 6.34
N VAL A 26 -21.59 3.65 6.77
CA VAL A 26 -20.60 2.95 5.95
C VAL A 26 -21.31 2.08 4.92
N PHE A 27 -21.01 2.24 3.65
CA PHE A 27 -21.53 1.40 2.57
C PHE A 27 -20.44 1.13 1.52
N LEU A 28 -20.58 0.02 0.79
CA LEU A 28 -19.67 -0.35 -0.30
C LEU A 28 -20.32 -0.03 -1.65
N ILE A 29 -19.48 0.44 -2.58
CA ILE A 29 -19.90 0.72 -3.95
C ILE A 29 -18.78 0.36 -4.93
N GLY A 30 -19.13 -0.22 -6.05
CA GLY A 30 -18.19 -0.60 -7.10
C GLY A 30 -18.76 -1.68 -8.01
N GLU A 31 -17.91 -2.18 -8.88
CA GLU A 31 -18.27 -3.22 -9.84
C GLU A 31 -18.19 -4.60 -9.17
N ASP A 32 -19.24 -5.40 -9.30
CA ASP A 32 -19.34 -6.76 -8.77
C ASP A 32 -19.09 -6.91 -7.25
N VAL A 33 -19.17 -5.82 -6.49
CA VAL A 33 -18.92 -5.85 -5.02
C VAL A 33 -20.05 -6.52 -4.23
N GLY A 34 -21.26 -6.63 -4.80
CA GLY A 34 -22.42 -7.21 -4.17
C GLY A 34 -22.43 -8.74 -4.22
N ARG A 35 -23.36 -9.33 -4.96
CA ARG A 35 -23.58 -10.79 -5.00
C ARG A 35 -22.36 -11.60 -5.45
N TYR A 36 -21.58 -11.05 -6.37
CA TYR A 36 -20.35 -11.71 -6.82
C TYR A 36 -19.27 -11.74 -5.74
N GLY A 37 -19.24 -10.74 -4.84
CA GLY A 37 -18.31 -10.66 -3.72
C GLY A 37 -16.98 -10.01 -4.07
N GLY A 38 -16.91 -9.18 -5.10
CA GLY A 38 -15.70 -8.56 -5.62
C GLY A 38 -14.85 -9.51 -6.46
N LEU A 39 -13.99 -8.96 -7.33
CA LEU A 39 -13.15 -9.73 -8.26
C LEU A 39 -12.30 -10.81 -7.56
N PHE A 40 -11.70 -10.46 -6.43
CA PHE A 40 -10.89 -11.37 -5.61
C PHE A 40 -11.62 -11.90 -4.38
N ARG A 41 -12.94 -11.77 -4.33
CA ARG A 41 -13.81 -12.22 -3.23
C ARG A 41 -13.56 -11.50 -1.90
N VAL A 42 -13.09 -10.25 -1.96
CA VAL A 42 -12.88 -9.42 -0.77
C VAL A 42 -14.18 -9.15 -0.03
N THR A 43 -15.28 -8.89 -0.76
CA THR A 43 -16.60 -8.56 -0.19
C THR A 43 -17.55 -9.76 -0.07
N ARG A 44 -16.99 -10.99 -0.18
CA ARG A 44 -17.77 -12.23 -0.09
C ARG A 44 -18.61 -12.30 1.19
N ASN A 45 -19.88 -12.71 1.06
CA ASN A 45 -20.88 -12.86 2.11
C ASN A 45 -21.33 -11.54 2.77
N LEU A 46 -20.83 -10.38 2.35
CA LEU A 46 -21.31 -9.11 2.90
C LEU A 46 -22.67 -8.71 2.32
N PHE A 47 -22.94 -9.08 1.06
CA PHE A 47 -24.23 -8.77 0.43
C PHE A 47 -25.40 -9.48 1.11
N GLU A 48 -25.22 -10.73 1.50
CA GLU A 48 -26.21 -11.52 2.24
C GLU A 48 -26.52 -10.94 3.61
N GLU A 49 -25.49 -10.33 4.25
CA GLU A 49 -25.61 -9.74 5.58
C GLU A 49 -26.21 -8.33 5.57
N PHE A 50 -25.79 -7.47 4.63
CA PHE A 50 -26.13 -6.04 4.64
C PHE A 50 -27.13 -5.61 3.54
N GLY A 51 -27.29 -6.42 2.50
CA GLY A 51 -28.23 -6.19 1.42
C GLY A 51 -27.86 -5.05 0.45
N HIS A 52 -28.73 -4.89 -0.56
CA HIS A 52 -28.52 -3.97 -1.68
C HIS A 52 -28.46 -2.47 -1.32
N LYS A 53 -28.89 -2.08 -0.13
CA LYS A 53 -28.82 -0.67 0.32
C LYS A 53 -27.44 -0.31 0.85
N ARG A 54 -26.64 -1.30 1.19
CA ARG A 54 -25.32 -1.12 1.79
C ARG A 54 -24.19 -1.64 0.90
N LEU A 55 -24.49 -2.51 -0.07
CA LEU A 55 -23.58 -2.93 -1.13
C LEU A 55 -24.20 -2.62 -2.48
N LEU A 56 -23.63 -1.65 -3.18
CA LEU A 56 -24.15 -1.13 -4.43
C LEU A 56 -23.29 -1.63 -5.60
N ASP A 57 -23.82 -2.59 -6.36
CA ASP A 57 -23.22 -2.97 -7.64
C ASP A 57 -23.49 -1.88 -8.67
N THR A 58 -22.46 -1.47 -9.39
CA THR A 58 -22.54 -0.46 -10.45
C THR A 58 -22.24 -1.07 -11.82
N PRO A 59 -22.73 -0.45 -12.91
CA PRO A 59 -22.10 -0.66 -14.22
C PRO A 59 -20.62 -0.24 -14.21
N ILE A 60 -19.86 -0.65 -15.23
CA ILE A 60 -18.49 -0.14 -15.45
C ILE A 60 -18.58 1.35 -15.75
N SER A 61 -18.31 2.17 -14.74
CA SER A 61 -18.50 3.63 -14.80
C SER A 61 -17.78 4.33 -13.64
N GLU A 62 -16.47 4.12 -13.53
CA GLU A 62 -15.64 4.55 -12.38
C GLU A 62 -15.81 6.04 -12.07
N GLN A 63 -15.85 6.89 -13.12
CA GLN A 63 -16.10 8.31 -12.97
C GLN A 63 -17.46 8.58 -12.28
N ALA A 64 -18.51 7.86 -12.66
CA ALA A 64 -19.85 8.08 -12.14
C ALA A 64 -19.96 7.64 -10.68
N PHE A 65 -19.54 6.41 -10.33
CA PHE A 65 -19.73 5.92 -8.98
C PHE A 65 -18.76 6.55 -7.97
N ILE A 66 -17.52 6.91 -8.37
CA ILE A 66 -16.63 7.69 -7.50
C ILE A 66 -17.21 9.11 -7.28
N GLY A 67 -17.73 9.75 -8.32
CA GLY A 67 -18.40 11.06 -8.18
C GLY A 67 -19.63 10.99 -7.27
N MET A 68 -20.45 9.94 -7.38
CA MET A 68 -21.57 9.69 -6.47
C MET A 68 -21.08 9.49 -5.03
N ALA A 69 -20.00 8.76 -4.83
CA ALA A 69 -19.42 8.53 -3.51
C ALA A 69 -18.88 9.84 -2.87
N VAL A 70 -18.26 10.73 -3.66
CA VAL A 70 -17.87 12.07 -3.18
C VAL A 70 -19.08 12.84 -2.66
N GLY A 71 -20.18 12.90 -3.44
CA GLY A 71 -21.39 13.57 -3.03
C GLY A 71 -22.03 12.94 -1.77
N ALA A 72 -22.04 11.61 -1.69
CA ALA A 72 -22.53 10.88 -0.52
C ALA A 72 -21.67 11.18 0.74
N ALA A 73 -20.35 11.22 0.61
CA ALA A 73 -19.44 11.57 1.69
C ALA A 73 -19.69 12.99 2.19
N MET A 74 -19.87 13.95 1.30
CA MET A 74 -20.18 15.35 1.64
C MET A 74 -21.51 15.52 2.39
N THR A 75 -22.42 14.55 2.29
CA THR A 75 -23.70 14.54 2.99
C THR A 75 -23.71 13.69 4.26
N GLY A 76 -22.56 13.21 4.71
CA GLY A 76 -22.38 12.52 5.99
C GLY A 76 -22.34 10.99 5.92
N LEU A 77 -22.40 10.40 4.71
CA LEU A 77 -22.17 8.97 4.54
C LEU A 77 -20.67 8.66 4.49
N ARG A 78 -20.31 7.38 4.62
CA ARG A 78 -18.92 6.88 4.57
C ARG A 78 -18.78 5.79 3.50
N PRO A 79 -18.68 6.17 2.23
CA PRO A 79 -18.50 5.22 1.15
C PRO A 79 -17.12 4.57 1.17
N VAL A 80 -17.09 3.26 0.93
CA VAL A 80 -15.91 2.49 0.58
C VAL A 80 -16.06 2.06 -0.87
N CYS A 81 -15.28 2.66 -1.75
CA CYS A 81 -15.33 2.44 -3.20
C CYS A 81 -14.30 1.39 -3.59
N GLU A 82 -14.68 0.37 -4.38
CA GLU A 82 -13.73 -0.55 -4.98
C GLU A 82 -13.52 -0.20 -6.45
N LEU A 83 -12.26 0.12 -6.82
CA LEU A 83 -11.82 0.24 -8.22
C LEU A 83 -11.23 -1.09 -8.69
N MET A 84 -11.69 -1.57 -9.81
CA MET A 84 -11.27 -2.85 -10.39
C MET A 84 -10.59 -2.66 -11.76
N TYR A 85 -9.31 -2.30 -11.80
CA TYR A 85 -8.22 -2.15 -10.81
C TYR A 85 -7.84 -0.68 -10.52
N MET A 86 -6.83 -0.44 -9.66
CA MET A 86 -6.27 0.91 -9.45
C MET A 86 -5.66 1.52 -10.72
N ASP A 87 -5.31 0.71 -11.70
CA ASP A 87 -4.93 1.16 -13.04
C ASP A 87 -5.97 2.10 -13.66
N PHE A 88 -7.26 1.90 -13.33
CA PHE A 88 -8.38 2.70 -13.83
C PHE A 88 -8.71 3.94 -13.00
N PHE A 89 -7.89 4.28 -11.99
CA PHE A 89 -8.07 5.56 -11.29
C PHE A 89 -8.02 6.76 -12.24
N LEU A 90 -7.31 6.64 -13.37
CA LEU A 90 -7.23 7.69 -14.40
C LEU A 90 -8.60 8.00 -15.03
N VAL A 91 -9.51 7.02 -15.11
CA VAL A 91 -10.88 7.24 -15.64
C VAL A 91 -11.69 8.13 -14.70
N CYS A 92 -11.43 8.05 -13.40
CA CYS A 92 -12.11 8.83 -12.35
C CYS A 92 -11.18 9.84 -11.64
N ALA A 93 -10.06 10.17 -12.27
CA ALA A 93 -9.04 11.03 -11.67
C ALA A 93 -9.60 12.39 -11.23
N ASP A 94 -10.49 13.01 -12.01
CA ASP A 94 -11.11 14.28 -11.62
C ASP A 94 -11.87 14.17 -10.30
N GLN A 95 -12.67 13.12 -10.12
CA GLN A 95 -13.46 12.90 -8.91
C GLN A 95 -12.57 12.67 -7.69
N ILE A 96 -11.44 12.01 -7.84
CA ILE A 96 -10.49 11.76 -6.75
C ILE A 96 -9.65 13.01 -6.48
N LEU A 97 -9.01 13.56 -7.51
CA LEU A 97 -7.94 14.54 -7.39
C LEU A 97 -8.45 15.99 -7.32
N ASN A 98 -9.55 16.31 -8.00
CA ASN A 98 -10.13 17.66 -8.01
C ASN A 98 -11.33 17.79 -7.08
N GLN A 99 -12.11 16.74 -6.90
CA GLN A 99 -13.28 16.79 -6.05
C GLN A 99 -12.95 16.32 -4.63
N ALA A 100 -12.77 15.01 -4.40
CA ALA A 100 -12.56 14.46 -3.05
C ALA A 100 -11.39 15.14 -2.30
N ALA A 101 -10.24 15.27 -2.95
CA ALA A 101 -9.03 15.81 -2.33
C ALA A 101 -9.15 17.29 -1.93
N LYS A 102 -9.95 18.09 -2.67
CA LYS A 102 -9.95 19.55 -2.53
C LYS A 102 -11.17 20.14 -1.85
N MET A 103 -12.28 19.38 -1.73
CA MET A 103 -13.54 19.89 -1.22
C MET A 103 -13.42 20.50 0.19
N HIS A 104 -12.70 19.85 1.09
CA HIS A 104 -12.50 20.38 2.44
C HIS A 104 -11.84 21.77 2.41
N TYR A 105 -10.78 21.94 1.63
CA TYR A 105 -10.08 23.21 1.47
C TYR A 105 -10.93 24.25 0.76
N MET A 106 -11.57 23.90 -0.35
CA MET A 106 -12.35 24.84 -1.18
C MET A 106 -13.57 25.41 -0.45
N TYR A 107 -14.17 24.62 0.45
CA TYR A 107 -15.30 25.06 1.27
C TYR A 107 -14.87 25.57 2.66
N GLY A 108 -13.62 25.98 2.84
CA GLY A 108 -13.14 26.58 4.07
C GLY A 108 -13.27 25.71 5.32
N GLY A 109 -13.18 24.38 5.17
CA GLY A 109 -13.30 23.42 6.25
C GLY A 109 -14.74 23.02 6.62
N LEU A 110 -15.76 23.60 5.98
CA LEU A 110 -17.17 23.32 6.28
C LEU A 110 -17.64 21.96 5.77
N VAL A 111 -16.96 21.40 4.77
CA VAL A 111 -17.29 20.12 4.14
C VAL A 111 -16.18 19.12 4.38
N GLN A 112 -16.53 17.89 4.66
CA GLN A 112 -15.62 16.76 4.74
C GLN A 112 -15.95 15.76 3.63
N ALA A 113 -14.96 14.94 3.24
CA ALA A 113 -15.15 13.86 2.27
C ALA A 113 -14.63 12.53 2.87
N PRO A 114 -15.30 11.99 3.91
CA PRO A 114 -14.90 10.76 4.59
C PRO A 114 -15.18 9.56 3.69
N MET A 115 -14.24 9.23 2.83
CA MET A 115 -14.38 8.10 1.90
C MET A 115 -13.10 7.31 1.77
N VAL A 116 -13.23 6.02 1.46
CA VAL A 116 -12.12 5.16 1.12
C VAL A 116 -12.24 4.77 -0.36
N ILE A 117 -11.13 4.91 -1.09
CA ILE A 117 -11.00 4.41 -2.45
C ILE A 117 -9.98 3.29 -2.39
N ARG A 118 -10.44 2.04 -2.49
CA ARG A 118 -9.59 0.87 -2.44
C ARG A 118 -9.54 0.17 -3.80
N GLY A 119 -8.43 -0.47 -4.09
CA GLY A 119 -8.30 -1.23 -5.33
C GLY A 119 -6.97 -1.96 -5.41
N GLN A 120 -6.94 -2.89 -6.35
CA GLN A 120 -5.82 -3.78 -6.58
C GLN A 120 -4.82 -3.13 -7.52
N GLN A 121 -3.52 -3.22 -7.17
CA GLN A 121 -2.41 -2.77 -8.00
C GLN A 121 -1.28 -3.80 -8.07
N GLY A 122 -0.22 -3.48 -8.81
CA GLY A 122 1.03 -4.23 -8.84
C GLY A 122 1.08 -5.38 -9.86
N GLY A 123 2.28 -5.83 -10.14
CA GLY A 123 2.58 -6.90 -11.08
C GLY A 123 2.62 -8.29 -10.45
N GLY A 124 3.18 -9.27 -11.21
CA GLY A 124 3.35 -10.65 -10.77
C GLY A 124 2.19 -11.59 -11.08
N LYS A 125 1.18 -11.14 -11.85
CA LYS A 125 0.03 -11.95 -12.27
C LYS A 125 -0.10 -12.11 -13.78
N ARG A 126 0.84 -11.56 -14.55
CA ARG A 126 0.82 -11.59 -16.02
C ARG A 126 -0.41 -10.91 -16.63
N TYR A 127 -0.93 -9.87 -15.98
CA TYR A 127 -2.09 -9.15 -16.48
C TYR A 127 -1.73 -8.06 -17.49
N GLY A 128 -0.42 -7.88 -17.78
CA GLY A 128 0.09 -6.93 -18.76
C GLY A 128 0.01 -5.47 -18.32
N SER A 129 0.30 -4.59 -19.23
CA SER A 129 0.61 -3.18 -18.95
C SER A 129 -0.53 -2.39 -18.32
N GLN A 130 -1.80 -2.73 -18.62
CA GLN A 130 -2.98 -1.97 -18.19
C GLN A 130 -3.60 -2.49 -16.88
N HIS A 131 -3.10 -3.60 -16.32
CA HIS A 131 -3.65 -4.24 -15.12
C HIS A 131 -2.56 -4.62 -14.11
N SER A 132 -1.36 -4.02 -14.22
CA SER A 132 -0.21 -4.37 -13.39
C SER A 132 0.56 -3.17 -12.89
N GLN A 133 0.02 -1.96 -13.03
CA GLN A 133 0.68 -0.75 -12.60
C GLN A 133 0.66 -0.61 -11.08
N SER A 134 1.66 0.10 -10.54
CA SER A 134 1.75 0.57 -9.16
C SER A 134 1.65 2.09 -9.20
N VAL A 135 0.53 2.63 -8.70
CA VAL A 135 0.10 4.01 -8.98
C VAL A 135 0.28 4.98 -7.81
N GLU A 136 0.90 4.53 -6.72
CA GLU A 136 1.04 5.29 -5.49
C GLU A 136 1.67 6.66 -5.67
N SER A 137 2.68 6.79 -6.54
CA SER A 137 3.36 8.06 -6.79
C SER A 137 2.45 9.09 -7.45
N SER A 138 1.59 8.65 -8.38
CA SER A 138 0.62 9.54 -9.04
C SER A 138 -0.40 10.08 -8.04
N LEU A 139 -0.86 9.25 -7.10
CA LEU A 139 -1.84 9.64 -6.09
C LEU A 139 -1.22 10.47 -4.96
N ALA A 140 0.02 10.17 -4.57
CA ALA A 140 0.73 10.89 -3.52
C ALA A 140 1.07 12.35 -3.88
N HIS A 141 1.08 12.68 -5.16
CA HIS A 141 1.39 14.02 -5.64
C HIS A 141 0.31 15.06 -5.31
N TYR A 142 -0.92 14.63 -5.03
CA TYR A 142 -2.05 15.55 -4.87
C TYR A 142 -2.37 15.84 -3.39
N PRO A 143 -2.24 17.11 -2.94
CA PRO A 143 -2.61 17.50 -1.59
C PRO A 143 -4.10 17.24 -1.30
N GLY A 144 -4.40 16.81 -0.07
CA GLY A 144 -5.76 16.52 0.41
C GLY A 144 -6.12 15.04 0.39
N LEU A 145 -5.31 14.18 -0.24
CA LEU A 145 -5.44 12.72 -0.14
C LEU A 145 -4.54 12.17 0.97
N LYS A 146 -5.00 11.12 1.63
CA LYS A 146 -4.15 10.17 2.35
C LYS A 146 -3.97 8.92 1.47
N VAL A 147 -2.77 8.34 1.48
CA VAL A 147 -2.46 7.15 0.67
C VAL A 147 -1.78 6.12 1.56
N VAL A 148 -2.35 4.94 1.64
CA VAL A 148 -1.82 3.82 2.43
C VAL A 148 -1.64 2.57 1.56
N ALA A 149 -0.62 1.78 1.85
CA ALA A 149 -0.28 0.57 1.11
C ALA A 149 0.19 -0.53 2.08
N PRO A 150 -0.74 -1.19 2.81
CA PRO A 150 -0.42 -2.20 3.79
C PRO A 150 0.25 -3.43 3.20
N SER A 151 1.13 -4.05 3.99
CA SER A 151 1.96 -5.18 3.57
C SER A 151 1.54 -6.51 4.22
N THR A 152 0.86 -6.48 5.37
CA THR A 152 0.50 -7.66 6.15
C THR A 152 -1.00 -7.72 6.45
N PRO A 153 -1.56 -8.89 6.81
CA PRO A 153 -2.97 -8.99 7.25
C PRO A 153 -3.30 -8.08 8.44
N TYR A 154 -2.36 -7.94 9.40
CA TYR A 154 -2.51 -7.04 10.54
C TYR A 154 -2.67 -5.59 10.09
N ASP A 155 -1.74 -5.12 9.25
CA ASP A 155 -1.76 -3.75 8.77
C ASP A 155 -2.95 -3.49 7.84
N ALA A 156 -3.33 -4.47 7.00
CA ALA A 156 -4.47 -4.36 6.10
C ALA A 156 -5.79 -4.13 6.87
N LYS A 157 -6.05 -4.92 7.92
CA LYS A 157 -7.25 -4.74 8.75
C LYS A 157 -7.17 -3.43 9.53
N GLY A 158 -6.08 -3.19 10.26
CA GLY A 158 -5.96 -2.04 11.14
C GLY A 158 -5.94 -0.69 10.40
N LEU A 159 -5.26 -0.61 9.24
CA LEU A 159 -5.26 0.59 8.40
C LEU A 159 -6.59 0.82 7.70
N LEU A 160 -7.31 -0.24 7.28
CA LEU A 160 -8.61 -0.08 6.66
C LEU A 160 -9.64 0.45 7.66
N VAL A 161 -9.62 -0.05 8.90
CA VAL A 161 -10.44 0.51 10.00
C VAL A 161 -10.10 1.99 10.20
N SER A 162 -8.82 2.35 10.27
CA SER A 162 -8.40 3.75 10.38
C SER A 162 -8.84 4.60 9.20
N ALA A 163 -8.75 4.07 7.97
CA ALA A 163 -9.16 4.76 6.76
C ALA A 163 -10.67 5.02 6.71
N ILE A 164 -11.50 4.05 7.09
CA ILE A 164 -12.97 4.20 7.13
C ILE A 164 -13.38 5.25 8.18
N ARG A 165 -12.64 5.34 9.29
CA ARG A 165 -12.92 6.28 10.37
C ARG A 165 -12.35 7.68 10.13
N ASP A 166 -11.46 7.85 9.17
CA ASP A 166 -10.89 9.15 8.83
C ASP A 166 -11.94 10.06 8.17
N ASN A 167 -11.84 11.36 8.43
CA ASN A 167 -12.74 12.36 7.85
C ASN A 167 -12.24 12.95 6.52
N ASN A 168 -11.08 12.50 6.06
CA ASN A 168 -10.50 12.85 4.76
C ASN A 168 -10.56 11.67 3.81
N PRO A 169 -10.46 11.88 2.49
CA PRO A 169 -10.39 10.80 1.54
C PRO A 169 -9.08 10.01 1.69
N VAL A 170 -9.20 8.70 1.80
CA VAL A 170 -8.07 7.77 1.91
C VAL A 170 -8.04 6.84 0.72
N VAL A 171 -6.93 6.82 -0.01
CA VAL A 171 -6.66 5.80 -1.03
C VAL A 171 -5.95 4.63 -0.38
N PHE A 172 -6.55 3.44 -0.49
CA PHE A 172 -6.11 2.21 0.14
C PHE A 172 -5.64 1.23 -0.94
N LEU A 173 -4.32 1.13 -1.12
CA LEU A 173 -3.69 0.38 -2.21
C LEU A 173 -3.42 -1.07 -1.78
N GLU A 174 -4.05 -2.01 -2.48
CA GLU A 174 -3.92 -3.45 -2.22
C GLU A 174 -3.05 -4.09 -3.30
N HIS A 175 -2.09 -4.92 -2.91
CA HIS A 175 -1.29 -5.63 -3.89
C HIS A 175 -1.87 -7.02 -4.16
N LYS A 176 -2.08 -7.36 -5.43
CA LYS A 176 -2.70 -8.63 -5.86
C LYS A 176 -2.00 -9.89 -5.32
N LEU A 177 -0.68 -9.85 -5.14
CA LEU A 177 0.08 -10.99 -4.60
C LEU A 177 -0.05 -11.14 -3.08
N LEU A 178 -0.53 -10.10 -2.36
CA LEU A 178 -0.71 -10.17 -0.92
C LEU A 178 -1.99 -10.90 -0.48
N TYR A 179 -3.02 -10.98 -1.33
CA TYR A 179 -4.35 -11.47 -0.94
C TYR A 179 -4.37 -12.82 -0.25
N PHE A 180 -3.50 -13.74 -0.66
CA PHE A 180 -3.42 -15.09 -0.08
C PHE A 180 -2.28 -15.26 0.91
N THR A 181 -1.51 -14.22 1.19
CA THR A 181 -0.50 -14.25 2.24
C THR A 181 -1.17 -14.38 3.60
N LYS A 182 -0.53 -15.10 4.50
CA LYS A 182 -1.01 -15.34 5.86
C LYS A 182 -0.21 -14.51 6.86
N GLY A 183 -0.85 -14.09 7.92
CA GLY A 183 -0.21 -13.39 9.03
C GLY A 183 -1.09 -13.39 10.28
N GLU A 184 -0.48 -12.99 11.38
CA GLU A 184 -1.15 -12.92 12.66
C GLU A 184 -1.99 -11.64 12.78
N VAL A 185 -3.22 -11.78 13.29
CA VAL A 185 -4.10 -10.68 13.66
C VAL A 185 -4.69 -10.95 15.05
N PRO A 186 -5.17 -9.95 15.79
CA PRO A 186 -5.93 -10.18 17.00
C PRO A 186 -7.13 -11.12 16.79
N ALA A 187 -7.55 -11.78 17.87
CA ALA A 187 -8.72 -12.66 17.85
C ALA A 187 -9.96 -11.93 17.30
N ALA A 188 -10.89 -12.70 16.72
CA ALA A 188 -12.13 -12.14 16.19
C ALA A 188 -12.89 -11.35 17.26
N GLY A 189 -13.45 -10.19 16.88
CA GLY A 189 -14.15 -9.28 17.80
C GLY A 189 -13.23 -8.37 18.65
N VAL A 190 -11.91 -8.50 18.51
CA VAL A 190 -10.97 -7.55 19.11
C VAL A 190 -10.77 -6.37 18.16
N GLU A 191 -11.25 -5.22 18.59
CA GLU A 191 -11.08 -3.97 17.84
C GLU A 191 -9.64 -3.47 17.97
N TYR A 192 -9.05 -3.09 16.84
CA TYR A 192 -7.76 -2.41 16.79
C TYR A 192 -7.63 -1.54 15.53
N THR A 193 -6.76 -0.58 15.60
CA THR A 193 -6.39 0.31 14.49
C THR A 193 -4.89 0.34 14.31
N VAL A 194 -4.45 0.63 13.10
CA VAL A 194 -3.08 1.01 12.80
C VAL A 194 -3.10 2.49 12.39
N PRO A 195 -2.33 3.35 13.04
CA PRO A 195 -2.36 4.78 12.73
C PRO A 195 -1.81 5.06 11.33
N ILE A 196 -2.56 5.88 10.56
CA ILE A 196 -2.08 6.39 9.28
C ILE A 196 -0.92 7.36 9.53
N GLY A 197 0.15 7.26 8.74
CA GLY A 197 1.35 8.09 8.89
C GLY A 197 2.36 7.55 9.89
N LYS A 198 2.27 6.26 10.26
CA LYS A 198 3.28 5.60 11.11
C LYS A 198 3.84 4.35 10.43
N ALA A 199 5.16 4.35 10.27
CA ALA A 199 5.93 3.21 9.80
C ALA A 199 6.20 2.20 10.92
N GLU A 200 6.72 1.02 10.57
CA GLU A 200 7.10 -0.01 11.53
C GLU A 200 8.39 -0.71 11.12
N ILE A 201 9.28 -0.91 12.07
CA ILE A 201 10.48 -1.73 11.87
C ILE A 201 10.05 -3.21 11.95
N LYS A 202 9.96 -3.87 10.80
CA LYS A 202 9.57 -5.29 10.71
C LYS A 202 10.76 -6.25 10.98
N ARG A 203 11.97 -5.79 10.74
CA ARG A 203 13.19 -6.52 11.05
C ARG A 203 14.25 -5.53 11.56
N PRO A 204 14.80 -5.71 12.77
CA PRO A 204 15.93 -4.90 13.24
C PRO A 204 17.21 -5.25 12.48
N GLY A 205 18.11 -4.28 12.34
CA GLY A 205 19.39 -4.43 11.67
C GLY A 205 20.37 -3.33 12.04
N ARG A 206 21.60 -3.41 11.52
CA ARG A 206 22.67 -2.44 11.84
C ARG A 206 23.52 -2.01 10.64
N ASP A 207 23.45 -2.73 9.52
CA ASP A 207 24.39 -2.54 8.41
C ASP A 207 23.82 -1.67 7.29
N LEU A 208 22.51 -1.74 7.07
CA LEU A 208 21.80 -0.98 6.06
C LEU A 208 20.29 -0.96 6.38
N THR A 209 19.62 0.17 6.12
CA THR A 209 18.15 0.32 6.17
C THR A 209 17.54 0.07 4.80
N ILE A 210 16.55 -0.80 4.72
CA ILE A 210 15.61 -0.86 3.59
C ILE A 210 14.31 -0.20 4.03
N ALA A 211 13.91 0.90 3.36
CA ALA A 211 12.60 1.50 3.51
C ALA A 211 11.71 1.03 2.34
N THR A 212 10.59 0.39 2.65
CA THR A 212 9.73 -0.24 1.64
C THR A 212 8.28 -0.32 2.10
N PHE A 213 7.38 -0.84 1.27
CA PHE A 213 5.97 -1.05 1.58
C PHE A 213 5.34 -2.11 0.66
N SER A 214 4.12 -2.52 0.99
CA SER A 214 3.32 -3.43 0.18
C SER A 214 4.05 -4.76 -0.10
N TYR A 215 3.96 -5.32 -1.29
CA TYR A 215 4.58 -6.61 -1.62
C TYR A 215 6.11 -6.59 -1.54
N CYS A 216 6.74 -5.45 -1.81
CA CYS A 216 8.19 -5.30 -1.68
C CYS A 216 8.70 -5.52 -0.25
N LEU A 217 7.86 -5.36 0.78
CA LEU A 217 8.22 -5.71 2.16
C LEU A 217 8.58 -7.19 2.29
N LEU A 218 7.75 -8.08 1.73
CA LEU A 218 7.98 -9.52 1.82
C LEU A 218 9.29 -9.88 1.11
N GLN A 219 9.53 -9.29 -0.04
CA GLN A 219 10.74 -9.48 -0.83
C GLN A 219 12.00 -8.98 -0.08
N ALA A 220 11.87 -7.85 0.62
CA ALA A 220 12.96 -7.29 1.43
C ALA A 220 13.27 -8.15 2.67
N LEU A 221 12.24 -8.66 3.35
CA LEU A 221 12.43 -9.56 4.50
C LEU A 221 13.09 -10.88 4.12
N GLU A 222 12.70 -11.46 2.97
CA GLU A 222 13.36 -12.65 2.43
C GLU A 222 14.82 -12.37 2.05
N ALA A 223 15.08 -11.25 1.35
CA ALA A 223 16.44 -10.83 1.00
C ALA A 223 17.31 -10.61 2.25
N ALA A 224 16.78 -9.91 3.26
CA ALA A 224 17.47 -9.66 4.52
C ALA A 224 17.80 -10.96 5.27
N THR A 225 16.91 -11.94 5.23
CA THR A 225 17.13 -13.27 5.84
C THR A 225 18.26 -14.03 5.15
N GLU A 226 18.29 -14.03 3.80
CA GLU A 226 19.39 -14.64 3.04
C GLU A 226 20.73 -13.91 3.25
N LEU A 227 20.71 -12.57 3.25
CA LEU A 227 21.91 -11.75 3.49
C LEU A 227 22.52 -12.00 4.87
N SER A 228 21.68 -12.12 5.89
CA SER A 228 22.13 -12.48 7.24
C SER A 228 22.77 -13.87 7.27
N LYS A 229 22.11 -14.87 6.67
CA LYS A 229 22.57 -16.27 6.67
C LYS A 229 23.85 -16.48 5.85
N GLU A 230 23.95 -15.86 4.68
CA GLU A 230 25.03 -16.13 3.73
C GLU A 230 26.25 -15.22 3.92
N TYR A 231 26.02 -13.97 4.36
CA TYR A 231 27.06 -12.94 4.44
C TYR A 231 27.23 -12.32 5.82
N GLY A 232 26.38 -12.66 6.80
CA GLY A 232 26.38 -12.02 8.12
C GLY A 232 25.94 -10.55 8.11
N ILE A 233 25.23 -10.12 7.05
CA ILE A 233 24.77 -8.74 6.87
C ILE A 233 23.38 -8.60 7.51
N GLU A 234 23.28 -7.71 8.50
CA GLU A 234 22.06 -7.44 9.26
C GLU A 234 21.32 -6.20 8.74
N VAL A 235 20.39 -6.42 7.82
CA VAL A 235 19.56 -5.37 7.22
C VAL A 235 18.39 -5.03 8.12
N GLU A 236 18.21 -3.74 8.44
CA GLU A 236 16.99 -3.23 9.06
C GLU A 236 15.93 -2.99 7.99
N VAL A 237 14.72 -3.53 8.19
CA VAL A 237 13.61 -3.39 7.22
C VAL A 237 12.49 -2.58 7.86
N VAL A 238 12.22 -1.41 7.28
CA VAL A 238 11.17 -0.48 7.67
C VAL A 238 10.01 -0.61 6.69
N ASP A 239 8.83 -0.97 7.20
CA ASP A 239 7.56 -0.94 6.46
C ASP A 239 6.94 0.45 6.60
N LEU A 240 6.91 1.20 5.53
CA LEU A 240 6.34 2.55 5.52
C LEU A 240 4.83 2.54 5.77
N ARG A 241 4.09 1.54 5.26
CA ARG A 241 2.63 1.36 5.39
C ARG A 241 1.79 2.52 4.86
N SER A 242 2.20 3.76 5.15
CA SER A 242 1.59 5.00 4.69
C SER A 242 2.52 5.74 3.75
N ILE A 243 1.99 6.14 2.61
CA ILE A 243 2.70 6.91 1.60
C ILE A 243 2.43 8.41 1.80
N VAL A 244 1.20 8.76 2.19
CA VAL A 244 0.81 10.12 2.55
C VAL A 244 -0.05 10.06 3.80
N PRO A 245 0.45 10.64 4.93
CA PRO A 245 1.79 11.18 5.13
C PRO A 245 2.85 10.08 5.29
N LEU A 246 4.10 10.38 4.93
CA LEU A 246 5.27 9.52 5.20
C LEU A 246 5.76 9.73 6.64
N ASP A 247 6.11 8.63 7.32
CA ASP A 247 6.80 8.66 8.62
C ASP A 247 8.32 8.73 8.44
N MET A 248 8.82 9.93 8.21
CA MET A 248 10.25 10.14 8.04
C MET A 248 11.03 10.03 9.35
N GLU A 249 10.40 10.29 10.51
CA GLU A 249 11.02 10.11 11.82
C GLU A 249 11.53 8.67 11.98
N THR A 250 10.69 7.67 11.73
CA THR A 250 11.09 6.25 11.80
C THR A 250 12.18 5.91 10.78
N VAL A 251 12.14 6.48 9.57
CA VAL A 251 13.17 6.26 8.54
C VAL A 251 14.50 6.87 8.96
N LEU A 252 14.51 8.12 9.43
CA LEU A 252 15.74 8.81 9.89
C LEU A 252 16.36 8.12 11.10
N ASP A 253 15.57 7.71 12.07
CA ASP A 253 16.02 6.92 13.21
C ASP A 253 16.69 5.61 12.81
N SER A 254 16.11 4.93 11.80
CA SER A 254 16.70 3.71 11.24
C SER A 254 18.05 4.01 10.54
N VAL A 255 18.08 5.05 9.71
CA VAL A 255 19.30 5.49 9.01
C VAL A 255 20.40 5.94 9.99
N ALA A 256 20.03 6.59 11.09
CA ALA A 256 20.97 6.97 12.14
C ALA A 256 21.70 5.76 12.76
N ARG A 257 21.00 4.62 12.88
CA ARG A 257 21.61 3.38 13.38
C ARG A 257 22.51 2.70 12.35
N THR A 258 22.07 2.67 11.09
CA THR A 258 22.70 1.86 10.03
C THR A 258 23.70 2.65 9.17
N GLY A 259 23.46 3.93 8.98
CA GLY A 259 24.26 4.81 8.13
C GLY A 259 24.07 4.61 6.63
N ARG A 260 23.10 3.80 6.19
CA ARG A 260 22.87 3.50 4.76
C ARG A 260 21.39 3.32 4.48
N LEU A 261 20.93 3.76 3.31
CA LEU A 261 19.53 3.68 2.92
C LEU A 261 19.38 3.12 1.51
N LEU A 262 18.54 2.08 1.37
CA LEU A 262 17.97 1.61 0.12
C LEU A 262 16.45 1.75 0.20
N ALA A 263 15.87 2.65 -0.60
CA ALA A 263 14.41 2.75 -0.73
C ALA A 263 13.92 1.81 -1.85
N VAL A 264 12.98 0.91 -1.54
CA VAL A 264 12.51 -0.12 -2.47
C VAL A 264 11.00 0.01 -2.66
N HIS A 265 10.54 0.05 -3.91
CA HIS A 265 9.12 0.06 -4.27
C HIS A 265 8.90 -0.56 -5.65
N GLU A 266 7.69 -1.03 -5.95
CA GLU A 266 7.40 -1.72 -7.20
C GLU A 266 7.17 -0.77 -8.38
N SER A 267 6.67 0.44 -8.16
CA SER A 267 6.51 1.44 -9.21
C SER A 267 7.86 1.82 -9.85
N TYR A 268 7.79 2.61 -10.91
CA TYR A 268 8.99 3.05 -11.61
C TYR A 268 9.95 3.80 -10.69
N ALA A 269 11.27 3.54 -10.85
CA ALA A 269 12.29 4.26 -10.09
C ALA A 269 12.25 5.78 -10.36
N MET A 270 11.87 6.15 -11.59
CA MET A 270 11.67 7.54 -11.97
C MET A 270 10.40 8.11 -11.30
N ASN A 271 10.56 9.17 -10.52
CA ASN A 271 9.47 9.83 -9.76
C ASN A 271 8.72 8.90 -8.79
N GLY A 272 9.30 7.75 -8.42
CA GLY A 272 8.71 6.85 -7.44
C GLY A 272 8.88 7.36 -6.00
N ILE A 273 8.13 6.78 -5.06
CA ILE A 273 8.16 7.14 -3.63
C ILE A 273 9.59 7.04 -3.05
N GLY A 274 10.39 6.09 -3.53
CA GLY A 274 11.79 6.00 -3.10
C GLY A 274 12.63 7.23 -3.43
N ALA A 275 12.27 8.01 -4.45
CA ALA A 275 12.93 9.27 -4.75
C ALA A 275 12.64 10.33 -3.67
N GLU A 276 11.39 10.42 -3.22
CA GLU A 276 10.97 11.31 -2.13
C GLU A 276 11.65 10.94 -0.82
N VAL A 277 11.65 9.65 -0.45
CA VAL A 277 12.31 9.18 0.78
C VAL A 277 13.81 9.52 0.76
N VAL A 278 14.50 9.26 -0.35
CA VAL A 278 15.92 9.57 -0.49
C VAL A 278 16.17 11.08 -0.43
N ALA A 279 15.37 11.88 -1.15
CA ALA A 279 15.51 13.34 -1.15
C ALA A 279 15.35 13.92 0.27
N ARG A 280 14.33 13.49 1.00
CA ARG A 280 14.07 13.96 2.37
C ARG A 280 15.19 13.56 3.34
N VAL A 281 15.78 12.38 3.22
CA VAL A 281 16.95 12.02 4.04
C VAL A 281 18.15 12.94 3.75
N TYR A 282 18.37 13.29 2.48
CA TYR A 282 19.43 14.24 2.12
C TYR A 282 19.13 15.69 2.57
N GLU A 283 17.88 16.09 2.60
CA GLU A 283 17.48 17.44 3.03
C GLU A 283 17.45 17.58 4.55
N GLU A 284 16.97 16.57 5.26
CA GLU A 284 16.71 16.64 6.71
C GLU A 284 17.93 16.21 7.55
N ALA A 285 18.72 15.22 7.09
CA ALA A 285 19.84 14.67 7.88
C ALA A 285 20.92 13.98 7.01
N PRO A 286 21.59 14.71 6.09
CA PRO A 286 22.58 14.13 5.19
C PRO A 286 23.80 13.55 5.94
N GLU A 287 24.11 14.06 7.12
CA GLU A 287 25.23 13.62 7.98
C GLU A 287 25.05 12.19 8.51
N LEU A 288 23.84 11.65 8.52
CA LEU A 288 23.59 10.27 8.93
C LEU A 288 24.11 9.26 7.90
N LEU A 289 24.28 9.67 6.64
CA LEU A 289 24.66 8.79 5.55
C LEU A 289 26.18 8.56 5.48
N LYS A 290 26.62 7.30 5.64
CA LYS A 290 28.00 6.85 5.44
C LYS A 290 28.31 6.48 3.98
N ALA A 291 27.30 6.38 3.14
CA ALA A 291 27.37 6.10 1.70
C ALA A 291 26.15 6.72 1.01
N PRO A 292 26.20 6.96 -0.31
CA PRO A 292 25.08 7.49 -1.06
C PRO A 292 23.84 6.61 -0.88
N ALA A 293 22.70 7.23 -0.50
CA ALA A 293 21.41 6.55 -0.48
C ALA A 293 20.99 6.16 -1.89
N ARG A 294 20.35 5.01 -2.01
CA ARG A 294 19.88 4.48 -3.31
C ARG A 294 18.39 4.18 -3.29
N ARG A 295 17.83 4.09 -4.49
CA ARG A 295 16.46 3.62 -4.71
C ARG A 295 16.44 2.47 -5.71
N LEU A 296 15.57 1.49 -5.48
CA LEU A 296 15.30 0.37 -6.36
C LEU A 296 13.80 0.38 -6.70
N GLY A 297 13.48 0.52 -7.97
CA GLY A 297 12.12 0.47 -8.54
C GLY A 297 12.18 -0.11 -9.93
N ALA A 298 11.02 -0.36 -10.55
CA ALA A 298 10.96 -0.83 -11.92
C ALA A 298 11.63 0.16 -12.89
N PRO A 299 12.28 -0.33 -13.97
CA PRO A 299 12.75 0.53 -15.05
C PRO A 299 11.57 1.19 -15.79
N PRO A 300 11.78 2.27 -16.58
CA PRO A 300 10.71 2.99 -17.27
C PRO A 300 10.21 2.23 -18.51
N VAL A 301 9.70 1.03 -18.30
CA VAL A 301 9.12 0.16 -19.34
C VAL A 301 7.77 -0.36 -18.87
N SER A 302 6.83 -0.54 -19.80
CA SER A 302 5.52 -1.11 -19.48
C SER A 302 5.64 -2.54 -18.97
N ILE A 303 4.81 -2.92 -18.01
CA ILE A 303 4.82 -4.27 -17.43
C ILE A 303 4.40 -5.27 -18.51
N PRO A 304 5.27 -6.28 -18.83
CA PRO A 304 4.98 -7.28 -19.85
C PRO A 304 4.06 -8.39 -19.35
N VAL A 305 3.44 -9.13 -20.27
CA VAL A 305 2.65 -10.33 -19.97
C VAL A 305 3.54 -11.54 -19.69
N SER A 306 4.74 -11.58 -20.28
CA SER A 306 5.68 -12.67 -20.07
C SER A 306 6.16 -12.71 -18.62
N MET A 307 5.96 -13.83 -17.93
CA MET A 307 6.39 -14.01 -16.54
C MET A 307 7.89 -13.77 -16.37
N THR A 308 8.71 -14.29 -17.25
CA THR A 308 10.17 -14.13 -17.17
C THR A 308 10.58 -12.66 -17.28
N LEU A 309 9.97 -11.92 -18.21
CA LEU A 309 10.26 -10.51 -18.38
C LEU A 309 9.68 -9.67 -17.21
N GLU A 310 8.49 -10.01 -16.71
CA GLU A 310 7.88 -9.35 -15.56
C GLU A 310 8.77 -9.49 -14.31
N GLU A 311 9.28 -10.69 -14.03
CA GLU A 311 10.19 -10.96 -12.90
C GLU A 311 11.55 -10.26 -13.03
N GLU A 312 12.03 -10.01 -14.26
CA GLU A 312 13.30 -9.30 -14.48
C GLU A 312 13.18 -7.80 -14.18
N ILE A 313 12.04 -7.18 -14.45
CA ILE A 313 11.87 -5.72 -14.31
C ILE A 313 11.33 -5.28 -12.95
N LEU A 314 10.63 -6.16 -12.23
CA LEU A 314 10.07 -5.81 -10.92
C LEU A 314 11.09 -6.03 -9.81
N PRO A 315 11.15 -5.15 -8.80
CA PRO A 315 11.99 -5.36 -7.62
C PRO A 315 11.57 -6.63 -6.88
N ARG A 316 12.42 -7.64 -6.97
CA ARG A 316 12.25 -8.92 -6.30
C ARG A 316 13.45 -9.17 -5.38
N LYS A 317 13.37 -10.19 -4.56
CA LYS A 317 14.43 -10.59 -3.61
C LYS A 317 15.82 -10.57 -4.24
N ARG A 318 15.97 -11.10 -5.47
CA ARG A 318 17.25 -11.15 -6.19
C ARG A 318 17.84 -9.76 -6.42
N GLN A 319 17.06 -8.81 -6.94
CA GLN A 319 17.50 -7.45 -7.23
C GLN A 319 17.78 -6.68 -5.93
N ILE A 320 16.96 -6.87 -4.90
CA ILE A 320 17.16 -6.26 -3.57
C ILE A 320 18.49 -6.74 -2.96
N LYS A 321 18.72 -8.05 -2.94
CA LYS A 321 19.95 -8.66 -2.43
C LYS A 321 21.18 -8.14 -3.17
N ALA A 322 21.13 -8.11 -4.51
CA ALA A 322 22.23 -7.58 -5.34
C ALA A 322 22.52 -6.11 -5.02
N SER A 323 21.51 -5.27 -4.87
CA SER A 323 21.65 -3.85 -4.52
C SER A 323 22.30 -3.66 -3.14
N VAL A 324 21.91 -4.46 -2.15
CA VAL A 324 22.52 -4.40 -0.79
C VAL A 324 23.98 -4.80 -0.85
N LEU A 325 24.34 -5.90 -1.51
CA LEU A 325 25.74 -6.34 -1.64
C LEU A 325 26.59 -5.29 -2.34
N GLU A 326 26.09 -4.69 -3.42
CA GLU A 326 26.77 -3.62 -4.13
C GLU A 326 27.00 -2.38 -3.22
N MET A 327 25.98 -1.96 -2.46
CA MET A 327 26.08 -0.81 -1.55
C MET A 327 27.08 -1.04 -0.41
N LEU A 328 27.30 -2.29 -0.02
CA LEU A 328 28.25 -2.67 1.02
C LEU A 328 29.65 -3.04 0.46
N GLY A 329 29.83 -3.00 -0.87
CA GLY A 329 31.08 -3.39 -1.52
C GLY A 329 31.42 -4.87 -1.38
N VAL A 330 30.42 -5.72 -1.18
CA VAL A 330 30.59 -7.17 -1.06
C VAL A 330 30.43 -7.80 -2.44
N THR A 331 31.47 -8.44 -2.95
CA THR A 331 31.39 -9.24 -4.17
C THR A 331 30.54 -10.47 -3.90
N ALA A 332 29.49 -10.70 -4.70
CA ALA A 332 28.76 -11.94 -4.64
C ALA A 332 29.76 -13.10 -4.85
N ALA A 333 29.88 -13.99 -3.87
CA ALA A 333 30.68 -15.18 -4.04
C ALA A 333 30.11 -15.93 -5.26
N ALA A 334 30.98 -16.22 -6.24
CA ALA A 334 30.60 -17.05 -7.35
C ALA A 334 30.14 -18.39 -6.76
N HIS A 335 28.84 -18.63 -6.66
CA HIS A 335 28.34 -19.96 -6.37
C HIS A 335 28.81 -20.85 -7.50
N LYS A 336 29.80 -21.69 -7.19
CA LYS A 336 30.09 -22.87 -8.02
C LYS A 336 28.80 -23.70 -8.05
N GLU A 337 28.32 -23.90 -9.27
CA GLU A 337 27.24 -24.82 -9.62
C GLU A 337 27.39 -26.20 -9.00
#